data_898af247b7aa5480d16e2c7ca13c3b02
#
_entry.id   898af247b7aa5480d16e2c7ca13c3b02
#
_cell.length_a   1.000
_cell.length_b   1.000
_cell.length_c   1.000
_cell.angle_alpha   90.00
_cell.angle_beta   90.00
_cell.angle_gamma   90.00
#
_symmetry.space_group_name_H-M   'P 1'
#
loop_
_entity.id
_entity.type
_entity.pdbx_description
1 polymer ?
#
loop_
_entity_poly.entity_id
_entity_poly.type
_entity_poly.pdbx_seq_one_letter_code
_entity_poly.pdbx_strand_id
1 'polypeptide(L)'
;LGKAIKVTSGYRCITHNASKTVGGSPNSKHRYGMAADWRMVNRSINPVALGIIAAQYFKAVGIYWYDGCAIVHTDTRDAKATWLCDAPRHYPSTTYQKFILPTIRRGCTGDANRAATKMLQRLLGLTPDGIFGEGTENALLKAQEAHGLAVDGICGPASWRAISGANKYL
;
A
#
# COMPACT_ATOMS: atom_id res chain seq x y z
N LEU A 1 -11.87 12.34 -5.46
CA LEU A 1 -10.53 12.91 -5.31
C LEU A 1 -10.37 14.27 -6.03
N GLY A 2 -11.15 14.55 -7.07
CA GLY A 2 -11.07 15.80 -7.84
C GLY A 2 -9.70 16.08 -8.49
N LYS A 3 -8.84 15.07 -8.62
CA LYS A 3 -7.47 15.19 -9.16
C LYS A 3 -7.22 14.12 -10.23
N ALA A 4 -6.43 14.48 -11.26
CA ALA A 4 -6.12 13.58 -12.36
C ALA A 4 -5.31 12.37 -11.91
N ILE A 5 -5.70 11.20 -12.38
CA ILE A 5 -4.96 9.93 -12.23
C ILE A 5 -4.23 9.60 -13.53
N LYS A 6 -3.10 8.91 -13.40
CA LYS A 6 -2.37 8.30 -14.51
C LYS A 6 -2.47 6.79 -14.39
N VAL A 7 -3.11 6.15 -15.35
CA VAL A 7 -3.03 4.71 -15.52
C VAL A 7 -1.64 4.38 -16.06
N THR A 8 -0.90 3.54 -15.36
CA THR A 8 0.46 3.13 -15.73
C THR A 8 0.47 1.77 -16.42
N SER A 9 -0.56 0.94 -16.15
CA SER A 9 -0.78 -0.32 -16.84
C SER A 9 -2.27 -0.68 -16.80
N GLY A 10 -2.81 -1.07 -17.94
CA GLY A 10 -4.17 -1.60 -18.10
C GLY A 10 -4.15 -3.05 -18.57
N TYR A 11 -4.83 -3.33 -19.69
CA TYR A 11 -4.81 -4.65 -20.34
C TYR A 11 -3.38 -5.08 -20.72
N ARG A 12 -3.07 -6.35 -20.49
CA ARG A 12 -1.80 -6.98 -20.87
C ARG A 12 -2.08 -8.28 -21.63
N CYS A 13 -1.63 -8.40 -22.88
CA CYS A 13 -1.66 -9.69 -23.57
C CYS A 13 -0.78 -10.71 -22.85
N ILE A 14 -0.97 -12.00 -23.15
CA ILE A 14 -0.26 -13.11 -22.50
C ILE A 14 1.25 -12.92 -22.55
N THR A 15 1.79 -12.64 -23.74
CA THR A 15 3.23 -12.45 -23.97
C THR A 15 3.80 -11.30 -23.17
N HIS A 16 3.13 -10.14 -23.19
CA HIS A 16 3.58 -8.98 -22.42
C HIS A 16 3.53 -9.25 -20.90
N ASN A 17 2.44 -9.86 -20.42
CA ASN A 17 2.31 -10.19 -18.99
C ASN A 17 3.41 -11.15 -18.51
N ALA A 18 3.81 -12.12 -19.35
CA ALA A 18 4.85 -13.11 -19.04
C ALA A 18 6.28 -12.58 -19.23
N SER A 19 6.45 -11.39 -19.83
CA SER A 19 7.78 -10.84 -20.11
C SER A 19 8.60 -10.63 -18.82
N LYS A 20 9.94 -10.73 -18.93
CA LYS A 20 10.85 -10.53 -17.79
C LYS A 20 10.72 -9.16 -17.14
N THR A 21 10.34 -8.15 -17.90
CA THR A 21 10.14 -6.77 -17.41
C THR A 21 8.87 -6.62 -16.59
N VAL A 22 7.80 -7.34 -16.94
CA VAL A 22 6.52 -7.30 -16.23
C VAL A 22 6.46 -8.35 -15.12
N GLY A 23 6.86 -9.60 -15.41
CA GLY A 23 6.85 -10.70 -14.43
C GLY A 23 5.46 -10.94 -13.82
N GLY A 24 4.41 -10.72 -14.61
CA GLY A 24 3.03 -10.82 -14.14
C GLY A 24 2.60 -12.27 -13.92
N SER A 25 1.77 -12.48 -12.88
CA SER A 25 1.14 -13.80 -12.62
C SER A 25 0.40 -14.31 -13.85
N PRO A 26 0.44 -15.63 -14.13
CA PRO A 26 -0.39 -16.25 -15.19
C PRO A 26 -1.90 -15.96 -15.01
N ASN A 27 -2.35 -15.78 -13.77
CA ASN A 27 -3.74 -15.48 -13.43
C ASN A 27 -4.01 -13.97 -13.22
N SER A 28 -3.10 -13.11 -13.69
CA SER A 28 -3.23 -11.65 -13.56
C SER A 28 -4.52 -11.14 -14.18
N LYS A 29 -5.25 -10.32 -13.46
CA LYS A 29 -6.49 -9.69 -13.95
C LYS A 29 -6.27 -8.67 -15.08
N HIS A 30 -5.04 -8.18 -15.23
CA HIS A 30 -4.65 -7.40 -16.41
C HIS A 30 -4.84 -8.14 -17.73
N ARG A 31 -4.66 -9.48 -17.74
CA ARG A 31 -4.87 -10.31 -18.93
C ARG A 31 -6.32 -10.38 -19.41
N TYR A 32 -7.24 -10.05 -18.54
CA TYR A 32 -8.68 -10.09 -18.81
C TYR A 32 -9.30 -8.69 -18.92
N GLY A 33 -8.48 -7.63 -18.93
CA GLY A 33 -8.98 -6.25 -18.93
C GLY A 33 -9.68 -5.83 -17.65
N MET A 34 -9.51 -6.58 -16.57
CA MET A 34 -10.21 -6.40 -15.29
C MET A 34 -9.37 -5.68 -14.24
N ALA A 35 -8.19 -5.18 -14.58
CA ALA A 35 -7.26 -4.55 -13.66
C ALA A 35 -6.60 -3.31 -14.24
N ALA A 36 -6.23 -2.39 -13.34
CA ALA A 36 -5.41 -1.24 -13.63
C ALA A 36 -4.38 -0.99 -12.54
N ASP A 37 -3.17 -0.64 -12.97
CA ASP A 37 -2.14 -0.04 -12.13
C ASP A 37 -2.17 1.48 -12.36
N TRP A 38 -2.21 2.28 -11.29
CA TRP A 38 -2.39 3.72 -11.42
C TRP A 38 -1.79 4.50 -10.25
N ARG A 39 -1.61 5.81 -10.47
CA ARG A 39 -1.17 6.78 -9.45
C ARG A 39 -1.74 8.15 -9.75
N MET A 40 -1.57 9.09 -8.83
CA MET A 40 -1.84 10.50 -9.13
C MET A 40 -0.82 11.06 -10.12
N VAL A 41 -1.25 11.91 -11.05
CA VAL A 41 -0.38 12.51 -12.07
C VAL A 41 0.82 13.22 -11.43
N ASN A 42 0.58 14.03 -10.44
CA ASN A 42 1.60 14.84 -9.75
C ASN A 42 2.16 14.17 -8.48
N ARG A 43 1.84 12.88 -8.22
CA ARG A 43 2.22 12.16 -7.01
C ARG A 43 1.81 12.87 -5.69
N SER A 44 0.79 13.71 -5.73
CA SER A 44 0.31 14.50 -4.59
C SER A 44 -0.30 13.68 -3.46
N ILE A 45 -0.62 12.42 -3.72
CA ILE A 45 -1.14 11.46 -2.73
C ILE A 45 -0.26 10.22 -2.80
N ASN A 46 0.25 9.79 -1.65
CA ASN A 46 1.12 8.61 -1.56
C ASN A 46 0.33 7.31 -1.80
N PRO A 47 1.00 6.20 -2.16
CA PRO A 47 0.32 4.93 -2.48
C PRO A 47 -0.46 4.34 -1.31
N VAL A 48 -0.05 4.58 -0.07
CA VAL A 48 -0.77 4.10 1.12
C VAL A 48 -2.13 4.76 1.23
N ALA A 49 -2.19 6.09 1.14
CA ALA A 49 -3.46 6.82 1.14
C ALA A 49 -4.35 6.40 -0.04
N LEU A 50 -3.77 6.28 -1.25
CA LEU A 50 -4.52 5.82 -2.43
C LEU A 50 -5.08 4.41 -2.24
N GLY A 51 -4.29 3.48 -1.68
CA GLY A 51 -4.75 2.11 -1.41
C GLY A 51 -5.89 2.07 -0.39
N ILE A 52 -5.81 2.86 0.67
CA ILE A 52 -6.88 2.99 1.68
C ILE A 52 -8.17 3.51 1.03
N ILE A 53 -8.08 4.52 0.19
CA ILE A 53 -9.22 5.08 -0.53
C ILE A 53 -9.78 4.06 -1.54
N ALA A 54 -8.91 3.44 -2.34
CA ALA A 54 -9.32 2.45 -3.34
C ALA A 54 -10.06 1.25 -2.72
N ALA A 55 -9.66 0.84 -1.51
CA ALA A 55 -10.30 -0.27 -0.79
C ALA A 55 -11.76 -0.01 -0.39
N GLN A 56 -12.26 1.23 -0.52
CA GLN A 56 -13.69 1.52 -0.36
C GLN A 56 -14.51 1.08 -1.60
N TYR A 57 -13.87 0.98 -2.76
CA TYR A 57 -14.53 0.76 -4.05
C TYR A 57 -14.18 -0.58 -4.69
N PHE A 58 -13.00 -1.13 -4.39
CA PHE A 58 -12.46 -2.35 -5.00
C PHE A 58 -12.25 -3.44 -3.96
N LYS A 59 -12.63 -4.67 -4.31
CA LYS A 59 -12.36 -5.85 -3.46
C LYS A 59 -10.89 -6.26 -3.51
N ALA A 60 -10.19 -5.99 -4.61
CA ALA A 60 -8.78 -6.30 -4.75
C ALA A 60 -7.96 -5.03 -4.92
N VAL A 61 -7.01 -4.82 -4.01
CA VAL A 61 -6.14 -3.66 -3.97
C VAL A 61 -4.71 -4.08 -3.59
N GLY A 62 -3.75 -3.68 -4.42
CA GLY A 62 -2.33 -3.82 -4.14
C GLY A 62 -1.68 -2.46 -3.94
N ILE A 63 -0.86 -2.29 -2.92
CA ILE A 63 -0.05 -1.09 -2.70
C ILE A 63 1.39 -1.41 -3.07
N TYR A 64 1.94 -0.66 -4.00
CA TYR A 64 3.33 -0.78 -4.48
C TYR A 64 4.09 0.47 -4.07
N TRP A 65 5.02 0.32 -3.14
CA TRP A 65 5.85 1.44 -2.71
C TRP A 65 7.28 1.00 -2.37
N TYR A 66 8.14 1.12 -3.35
CA TYR A 66 9.59 0.90 -3.26
C TYR A 66 10.30 1.86 -4.21
N ASP A 67 11.62 1.83 -4.24
CA ASP A 67 12.41 2.75 -5.05
C ASP A 67 12.04 2.64 -6.54
N GLY A 68 11.72 3.78 -7.14
CA GLY A 68 11.23 3.88 -8.52
C GLY A 68 9.75 3.51 -8.73
N CYS A 69 9.05 2.95 -7.73
CA CYS A 69 7.65 2.54 -7.84
C CYS A 69 6.79 3.12 -6.72
N ALA A 70 5.73 3.83 -7.11
CA ALA A 70 4.72 4.38 -6.19
C ALA A 70 3.36 4.37 -6.91
N ILE A 71 2.68 3.22 -6.89
CA ILE A 71 1.41 2.99 -7.58
C ILE A 71 0.45 2.16 -6.72
N VAL A 72 -0.80 2.11 -7.15
CA VAL A 72 -1.83 1.22 -6.61
C VAL A 72 -2.35 0.34 -7.75
N HIS A 73 -2.49 -0.95 -7.47
CA HIS A 73 -3.23 -1.88 -8.31
C HIS A 73 -4.66 -1.98 -7.79
N THR A 74 -5.61 -2.01 -8.71
CA THR A 74 -7.01 -2.33 -8.42
C THR A 74 -7.55 -3.29 -9.45
N ASP A 75 -8.42 -4.22 -9.04
CA ASP A 75 -9.14 -5.08 -9.97
C ASP A 75 -10.55 -5.42 -9.49
N THR A 76 -11.36 -5.95 -10.42
CA THR A 76 -12.79 -6.21 -10.25
C THR A 76 -13.12 -7.67 -9.96
N ARG A 77 -12.18 -8.45 -9.38
CA ARG A 77 -12.46 -9.83 -8.96
C ARG A 77 -13.52 -9.89 -7.87
N ASP A 78 -14.21 -11.02 -7.74
CA ASP A 78 -15.26 -11.17 -6.73
C ASP A 78 -14.73 -11.38 -5.31
N ALA A 79 -13.61 -12.08 -5.17
CA ALA A 79 -13.00 -12.33 -3.87
C ALA A 79 -12.09 -11.16 -3.42
N LYS A 80 -12.09 -10.85 -2.12
CA LYS A 80 -11.14 -9.89 -1.55
C LYS A 80 -9.71 -10.40 -1.70
N ALA A 81 -8.82 -9.52 -2.17
CA ALA A 81 -7.40 -9.78 -2.24
C ALA A 81 -6.63 -8.48 -1.97
N THR A 82 -5.76 -8.49 -0.98
CA THR A 82 -4.93 -7.33 -0.66
C THR A 82 -3.48 -7.76 -0.50
N TRP A 83 -2.56 -6.94 -0.99
CA TRP A 83 -1.14 -7.18 -0.85
C TRP A 83 -0.35 -5.88 -0.81
N LEU A 84 0.84 -5.98 -0.25
CA LEU A 84 1.82 -4.91 -0.20
C LEU A 84 3.03 -5.32 -1.05
N CYS A 85 3.52 -4.42 -1.88
CA CYS A 85 4.72 -4.66 -2.66
C CYS A 85 5.78 -3.64 -2.22
N ASP A 86 6.78 -4.11 -1.50
CA ASP A 86 7.85 -3.30 -0.91
C ASP A 86 9.20 -3.46 -1.62
N ALA A 87 9.25 -4.34 -2.62
CA ALA A 87 10.37 -4.57 -3.51
C ALA A 87 9.87 -5.18 -4.83
N PRO A 88 10.63 -5.12 -5.94
CA PRO A 88 10.27 -5.80 -7.17
C PRO A 88 10.01 -7.29 -6.93
N ARG A 89 8.83 -7.77 -7.40
CA ARG A 89 8.40 -9.19 -7.28
C ARG A 89 8.23 -9.73 -5.86
N HIS A 90 8.15 -8.87 -4.85
CA HIS A 90 7.85 -9.25 -3.47
C HIS A 90 6.44 -8.76 -3.11
N TYR A 91 5.49 -9.68 -2.95
CA TYR A 91 4.06 -9.41 -2.78
C TYR A 91 3.50 -10.10 -1.52
N PRO A 92 3.92 -9.72 -0.31
CA PRO A 92 3.34 -10.30 0.90
C PRO A 92 1.84 -9.99 0.96
N SER A 93 1.03 -11.04 1.08
CA SER A 93 -0.41 -10.92 1.22
C SER A 93 -0.77 -10.40 2.60
N THR A 94 -1.70 -9.47 2.63
CA THR A 94 -2.34 -9.04 3.86
C THR A 94 -3.68 -9.76 3.97
N THR A 95 -3.88 -10.58 4.98
CA THR A 95 -5.16 -11.27 5.25
C THR A 95 -6.21 -10.33 5.84
N TYR A 96 -6.13 -9.05 5.56
CA TYR A 96 -6.90 -8.03 6.25
C TYR A 96 -8.32 -7.91 5.73
N GLN A 97 -9.31 -8.35 6.54
CA GLN A 97 -10.72 -8.33 6.14
C GLN A 97 -11.41 -6.96 6.26
N LYS A 98 -10.92 -6.07 7.11
CA LYS A 98 -11.52 -4.75 7.39
C LYS A 98 -10.69 -3.56 6.90
N PHE A 99 -9.39 -3.72 6.81
CA PHE A 99 -8.46 -2.66 6.41
C PHE A 99 -7.32 -3.25 5.58
N ILE A 100 -6.83 -2.52 4.57
CA ILE A 100 -5.85 -3.04 3.62
C ILE A 100 -4.44 -3.24 4.23
N LEU A 101 -4.13 -2.56 5.31
CA LEU A 101 -2.83 -2.62 5.99
C LEU A 101 -2.96 -3.34 7.33
N PRO A 102 -1.98 -4.14 7.74
CA PRO A 102 -1.96 -4.77 9.05
C PRO A 102 -1.79 -3.73 10.16
N THR A 103 -2.24 -4.07 11.36
CA THR A 103 -1.84 -3.36 12.56
C THR A 103 -0.44 -3.79 12.94
N ILE A 104 0.49 -2.83 13.02
CA ILE A 104 1.90 -3.08 13.33
C ILE A 104 2.34 -2.29 14.55
N ARG A 105 3.31 -2.86 15.26
CA ARG A 105 3.91 -2.29 16.48
C ARG A 105 5.33 -2.83 16.67
N ARG A 106 6.06 -2.30 17.63
CA ARG A 106 7.40 -2.78 17.98
C ARG A 106 7.42 -4.30 18.17
N GLY A 107 8.40 -4.95 17.55
CA GLY A 107 8.59 -6.40 17.60
C GLY A 107 7.67 -7.21 16.69
N CYS A 108 6.81 -6.60 15.87
CA CYS A 108 6.02 -7.35 14.89
C CYS A 108 6.93 -8.01 13.85
N THR A 109 6.57 -9.24 13.46
CA THR A 109 7.32 -10.08 12.51
C THR A 109 6.44 -10.54 11.35
N GLY A 110 7.04 -11.21 10.37
CA GLY A 110 6.37 -11.72 9.17
C GLY A 110 6.40 -10.74 8.00
N ASP A 111 6.32 -11.27 6.78
CA ASP A 111 6.55 -10.51 5.54
C ASP A 111 5.59 -9.34 5.34
N ALA A 112 4.29 -9.55 5.62
CA ALA A 112 3.30 -8.48 5.50
C ALA A 112 3.58 -7.33 6.48
N ASN A 113 3.98 -7.64 7.71
CA ASN A 113 4.33 -6.64 8.72
C ASN A 113 5.62 -5.91 8.37
N ARG A 114 6.63 -6.62 7.82
CA ARG A 114 7.86 -5.98 7.32
C ARG A 114 7.57 -5.02 6.17
N ALA A 115 6.77 -5.43 5.20
CA ALA A 115 6.38 -4.56 4.08
C ALA A 115 5.59 -3.35 4.57
N ALA A 116 4.64 -3.53 5.50
CA ALA A 116 3.90 -2.44 6.11
C ALA A 116 4.83 -1.52 6.91
N THR A 117 5.79 -2.05 7.68
CA THR A 117 6.76 -1.25 8.42
C THR A 117 7.58 -0.37 7.48
N LYS A 118 8.07 -0.88 6.36
CA LYS A 118 8.75 -0.05 5.35
C LYS A 118 7.87 1.08 4.82
N MET A 119 6.59 0.81 4.61
CA MET A 119 5.64 1.84 4.17
C MET A 119 5.42 2.91 5.25
N LEU A 120 5.28 2.49 6.52
CA LEU A 120 5.19 3.41 7.64
C LEU A 120 6.45 4.26 7.77
N GLN A 121 7.63 3.64 7.71
CA GLN A 121 8.92 4.34 7.78
C GLN A 121 9.04 5.41 6.69
N ARG A 122 8.64 5.10 5.46
CA ARG A 122 8.58 6.11 4.38
C ARG A 122 7.62 7.26 4.69
N LEU A 123 6.46 6.99 5.26
CA LEU A 123 5.50 8.03 5.68
C LEU A 123 6.07 8.91 6.79
N LEU A 124 6.87 8.34 7.68
CA LEU A 124 7.52 9.03 8.81
C LEU A 124 8.87 9.68 8.43
N GLY A 125 9.31 9.55 7.17
CA GLY A 125 10.60 10.10 6.72
C GLY A 125 11.82 9.32 7.23
N LEU A 126 11.64 8.06 7.62
CA LEU A 126 12.72 7.18 8.09
C LEU A 126 13.29 6.31 6.95
N THR A 127 14.49 5.77 7.16
CA THR A 127 15.03 4.72 6.28
C THR A 127 14.17 3.46 6.35
N PRO A 128 13.65 2.95 5.21
CA PRO A 128 12.70 1.85 5.19
C PRO A 128 13.40 0.49 5.27
N ASP A 129 13.93 0.12 6.43
CA ASP A 129 14.58 -1.17 6.70
C ASP A 129 13.57 -2.31 6.97
N GLY A 130 12.34 -1.97 7.34
CA GLY A 130 11.28 -2.95 7.65
C GLY A 130 11.37 -3.53 9.06
N ILE A 131 12.19 -2.95 9.92
CA ILE A 131 12.32 -3.32 11.33
C ILE A 131 11.54 -2.31 12.18
N PHE A 132 10.46 -2.76 12.82
CA PHE A 132 9.74 -1.91 13.76
C PHE A 132 10.46 -1.93 15.11
N GLY A 133 11.57 -1.20 15.17
CA GLY A 133 12.38 -0.98 16.36
C GLY A 133 11.97 0.30 17.10
N GLU A 134 12.79 0.67 18.09
CA GLU A 134 12.58 1.86 18.93
C GLU A 134 12.51 3.16 18.14
N GLY A 135 13.36 3.32 17.12
CA GLY A 135 13.35 4.52 16.28
C GLY A 135 12.03 4.68 15.52
N THR A 136 11.46 3.59 14.99
CA THR A 136 10.15 3.59 14.32
C THR A 136 9.03 3.87 15.31
N GLU A 137 9.08 3.26 16.50
CA GLU A 137 8.10 3.50 17.57
C GLU A 137 8.08 4.96 18.00
N ASN A 138 9.24 5.54 18.31
CA ASN A 138 9.36 6.94 18.74
C ASN A 138 8.85 7.92 17.66
N ALA A 139 9.12 7.64 16.39
CA ALA A 139 8.59 8.45 15.29
C ALA A 139 7.07 8.30 15.15
N LEU A 140 6.53 7.09 15.36
CA LEU A 140 5.08 6.86 15.35
C LEU A 140 4.39 7.58 16.51
N LEU A 141 4.91 7.51 17.73
CA LEU A 141 4.35 8.21 18.90
C LEU A 141 4.23 9.71 18.65
N LYS A 142 5.28 10.34 18.12
CA LYS A 142 5.26 11.76 17.73
C LYS A 142 4.21 12.05 16.65
N ALA A 143 4.09 11.17 15.66
CA ALA A 143 3.08 11.34 14.61
C ALA A 143 1.66 11.16 15.15
N GLN A 144 1.42 10.21 16.06
CA GLN A 144 0.13 10.03 16.72
C GLN A 144 -0.26 11.28 17.52
N GLU A 145 0.65 11.84 18.29
CA GLU A 145 0.45 13.09 19.03
C GLU A 145 0.10 14.25 18.09
N ALA A 146 0.88 14.43 17.01
CA ALA A 146 0.66 15.49 16.02
C ALA A 146 -0.68 15.39 15.31
N HIS A 147 -1.25 14.19 15.22
CA HIS A 147 -2.57 13.93 14.62
C HIS A 147 -3.71 13.81 15.64
N GLY A 148 -3.47 14.06 16.92
CA GLY A 148 -4.48 13.96 17.98
C GLY A 148 -5.03 12.54 18.18
N LEU A 149 -4.20 11.53 17.96
CA LEU A 149 -4.55 10.12 18.16
C LEU A 149 -4.12 9.61 19.54
N ALA A 150 -4.57 8.41 19.92
CA ALA A 150 -3.98 7.70 21.05
C ALA A 150 -2.48 7.48 20.80
N VAL A 151 -1.64 7.91 21.74
CA VAL A 151 -0.17 7.84 21.66
C VAL A 151 0.27 6.52 22.28
N ASP A 152 0.01 5.42 21.57
CA ASP A 152 0.18 4.03 22.04
C ASP A 152 1.29 3.25 21.32
N GLY A 153 1.92 3.83 20.31
CA GLY A 153 2.95 3.16 19.50
C GLY A 153 2.40 2.03 18.60
N ILE A 154 1.07 1.95 18.42
CA ILE A 154 0.41 0.95 17.58
C ILE A 154 -0.10 1.61 16.30
N CYS A 155 0.44 1.22 15.16
CA CYS A 155 -0.05 1.70 13.87
C CYS A 155 -1.23 0.85 13.40
N GLY A 156 -2.40 1.17 13.91
CA GLY A 156 -3.69 0.60 13.50
C GLY A 156 -4.39 1.44 12.42
N PRO A 157 -5.66 1.10 12.06
CA PRO A 157 -6.40 1.80 11.01
C PRO A 157 -6.48 3.31 11.17
N ALA A 158 -6.64 3.82 12.38
CA ALA A 158 -6.68 5.26 12.65
C ALA A 158 -5.34 5.93 12.33
N SER A 159 -4.23 5.37 12.82
CA SER A 159 -2.88 5.87 12.57
C SER A 159 -2.55 5.81 11.07
N TRP A 160 -2.87 4.71 10.38
CA TRP A 160 -2.65 4.59 8.94
C TRP A 160 -3.38 5.68 8.15
N ARG A 161 -4.65 5.94 8.45
CA ARG A 161 -5.45 6.97 7.76
C ARG A 161 -4.91 8.37 8.00
N ALA A 162 -4.58 8.70 9.24
CA ALA A 162 -4.10 10.02 9.60
C ALA A 162 -2.70 10.29 9.02
N ILE A 163 -1.73 9.42 9.31
CA ILE A 163 -0.33 9.60 8.90
C ILE A 163 -0.17 9.57 7.37
N SER A 164 -0.93 8.73 6.66
CA SER A 164 -0.93 8.74 5.20
C SER A 164 -1.64 9.94 4.59
N GLY A 165 -2.46 10.65 5.36
CA GLY A 165 -3.31 11.74 4.88
C GLY A 165 -4.59 11.28 4.18
N ALA A 166 -4.96 10.00 4.29
CA ALA A 166 -6.16 9.44 3.67
C ALA A 166 -7.45 10.06 4.23
N ASN A 167 -7.48 10.48 5.50
CA ASN A 167 -8.63 11.12 6.14
C ASN A 167 -9.16 12.36 5.39
N LYS A 168 -8.33 13.00 4.59
CA LYS A 168 -8.75 14.16 3.78
C LYS A 168 -9.70 13.79 2.63
N TYR A 169 -9.84 12.49 2.33
CA TYR A 169 -10.53 11.97 1.15
C TYR A 169 -11.57 10.91 1.49
N LEU A 170 -11.73 10.55 2.75
CA LEU A 170 -12.73 9.63 3.31
C LEU A 170 -13.86 10.41 3.99
#